data_c1852fcd98cb45bcbb19b01631576f40
#
_entry.id   c1852fcd98cb45bcbb19b01631576f40
#
_cell.length_a   1.000
_cell.length_b   1.000
_cell.length_c   1.000
_cell.angle_alpha   90.00
_cell.angle_beta   90.00
_cell.angle_gamma   90.00
#
_symmetry.space_group_name_H-M   'P 1'
#
loop_
_entity.id
_entity.type
_entity.pdbx_description
1 polymer ?
#
loop_
_entity_poly.entity_id
_entity_poly.type
_entity_poly.pdbx_seq_one_letter_code
_entity_poly.pdbx_strand_id
1 'polypeptide(L)'
;MERIVETACLRPVSGAPIEAYPSGLIPSRRVLSGRFIRLEPLDPAAHAEELYSAGHGSGEALQIWDYLPHGPWSDQASFAAHLRNQTADLDMIRFVLRPAATGTASGMASYMDINARDGVIEIGGIWFSLTLQRSRAATEALFLLLSYAMDELRYRRMQWRCNALNDKSRNAARRLGFRFEGIFYNHMIVKGRNRDTAWYSILDDEWPEIRSIIQGWSTTRTSILPANQGGHCLR
;
A
#
# COMPACT_ATOMS: atom_id res chain seq x y z
N MET A 1 -24.88 -0.91 -11.83
CA MET A 1 -23.57 -0.60 -11.21
C MET A 1 -22.73 0.08 -12.27
N GLU A 2 -22.69 1.40 -12.26
CA GLU A 2 -21.89 2.19 -13.19
C GLU A 2 -20.42 1.83 -13.03
N ARG A 3 -19.78 1.35 -14.09
CA ARG A 3 -18.34 1.13 -14.10
C ARG A 3 -17.66 2.49 -14.05
N ILE A 4 -16.87 2.74 -13.01
CA ILE A 4 -16.00 3.93 -12.97
C ILE A 4 -15.01 3.79 -14.11
N VAL A 5 -15.21 4.57 -15.16
CA VAL A 5 -14.26 4.67 -16.27
C VAL A 5 -13.15 5.63 -15.83
N GLU A 6 -12.03 5.07 -15.39
CA GLU A 6 -10.82 5.85 -15.14
C GLU A 6 -10.10 6.06 -16.48
N THR A 7 -9.83 7.32 -16.79
CA THR A 7 -8.98 7.66 -17.93
C THR A 7 -7.52 7.71 -17.45
N ALA A 8 -6.64 7.01 -18.16
CA ALA A 8 -5.21 7.09 -17.87
C ALA A 8 -4.71 8.52 -18.08
N CYS A 9 -4.08 9.10 -17.07
CA CYS A 9 -3.40 10.38 -17.20
C CYS A 9 -2.03 10.11 -17.82
N LEU A 10 -1.93 10.28 -19.15
CA LEU A 10 -0.71 9.97 -19.88
C LEU A 10 0.40 10.96 -19.49
N ARG A 11 1.53 10.42 -19.09
CA ARG A 11 2.79 11.14 -18.98
C ARG A 11 3.50 11.14 -20.33
N PRO A 12 4.25 12.21 -20.70
CA PRO A 12 5.05 12.15 -21.90
C PRO A 12 6.11 11.04 -21.78
N VAL A 13 6.26 10.25 -22.85
CA VAL A 13 7.35 9.26 -22.89
C VAL A 13 8.68 10.01 -23.05
N SER A 14 9.71 9.51 -22.38
CA SER A 14 11.04 10.12 -22.40
C SER A 14 12.12 9.07 -22.60
N GLY A 15 13.12 9.40 -23.44
CA GLY A 15 14.39 8.71 -23.56
C GLY A 15 15.55 9.56 -23.07
N ALA A 16 15.29 10.58 -22.25
CA ALA A 16 16.31 11.50 -21.73
C ALA A 16 17.33 10.74 -20.86
N PRO A 17 18.59 11.15 -20.86
CA PRO A 17 19.59 10.64 -19.94
C PRO A 17 19.14 10.85 -18.49
N ILE A 18 19.53 9.92 -17.61
CA ILE A 18 19.28 10.03 -16.18
C ILE A 18 20.37 10.87 -15.55
N GLU A 19 20.03 11.98 -14.92
CA GLU A 19 20.96 12.89 -14.24
C GLU A 19 21.46 12.31 -12.91
N ALA A 20 20.58 11.62 -12.17
CA ALA A 20 20.91 10.99 -10.91
C ALA A 20 20.39 9.54 -10.87
N TYR A 21 21.31 8.60 -10.65
CA TYR A 21 20.95 7.19 -10.50
C TYR A 21 20.28 6.93 -9.15
N PRO A 22 19.38 5.92 -9.07
CA PRO A 22 18.86 5.43 -7.81
C PRO A 22 19.98 5.04 -6.84
N SER A 23 19.72 5.10 -5.55
CA SER A 23 20.72 4.74 -4.52
C SER A 23 21.19 3.28 -4.59
N GLY A 24 20.40 2.40 -5.20
CA GLY A 24 20.65 0.96 -5.21
C GLY A 24 20.35 0.28 -3.85
N LEU A 25 19.87 1.04 -2.86
CA LEU A 25 19.61 0.53 -1.52
C LEU A 25 18.28 -0.23 -1.48
N ILE A 26 18.31 -1.37 -0.81
CA ILE A 26 17.10 -2.15 -0.49
C ILE A 26 16.54 -1.65 0.85
N PRO A 27 15.20 -1.51 0.99
CA PRO A 27 14.61 -1.12 2.26
C PRO A 27 14.99 -2.09 3.38
N SER A 28 15.34 -1.57 4.54
CA SER A 28 15.66 -2.39 5.71
C SER A 28 14.39 -2.73 6.51
N ARG A 29 14.46 -3.84 7.25
CA ARG A 29 13.42 -4.27 8.20
C ARG A 29 13.56 -3.48 9.50
N ARG A 30 13.23 -2.19 9.47
CA ARG A 30 13.28 -1.29 10.64
C ARG A 30 11.89 -0.81 11.04
N VAL A 31 11.76 -0.34 12.26
CA VAL A 31 10.54 0.33 12.71
C VAL A 31 10.43 1.71 12.05
N LEU A 32 9.26 2.04 11.50
CA LEU A 32 8.91 3.38 11.05
C LEU A 32 7.86 3.95 12.00
N SER A 33 8.14 5.11 12.57
CA SER A 33 7.29 5.72 13.60
C SER A 33 6.69 7.03 13.10
N GLY A 34 5.36 7.12 13.13
CA GLY A 34 4.60 8.34 12.92
C GLY A 34 3.97 8.85 14.21
N ARG A 35 3.11 9.85 14.08
CA ARG A 35 2.33 10.40 15.19
C ARG A 35 1.18 9.49 15.60
N PHE A 36 0.51 8.87 14.62
CA PHE A 36 -0.72 8.10 14.83
C PHE A 36 -0.50 6.60 14.68
N ILE A 37 0.64 6.16 14.12
CA ILE A 37 0.91 4.76 13.84
C ILE A 37 2.40 4.44 13.91
N ARG A 38 2.70 3.20 14.27
CA ARG A 38 4.02 2.60 14.16
C ARG A 38 3.94 1.39 13.23
N LEU A 39 4.90 1.27 12.35
CA LEU A 39 5.09 0.13 11.46
C LEU A 39 6.23 -0.71 12.00
N GLU A 40 5.96 -1.95 12.33
CA GLU A 40 6.94 -2.89 12.87
C GLU A 40 7.23 -3.97 11.82
N PRO A 41 8.50 -4.39 11.65
CA PRO A 41 8.77 -5.57 10.85
C PRO A 41 7.93 -6.76 11.34
N LEU A 42 7.39 -7.56 10.40
CA LEU A 42 6.58 -8.72 10.77
C LEU A 42 7.38 -9.71 11.59
N ASP A 43 6.92 -9.98 12.79
CA ASP A 43 7.31 -11.10 13.66
C ASP A 43 6.07 -11.96 13.94
N PRO A 44 5.95 -13.16 13.34
CA PRO A 44 4.78 -14.00 13.54
C PRO A 44 4.54 -14.40 14.99
N ALA A 45 5.60 -14.55 15.80
CA ALA A 45 5.45 -14.91 17.21
C ALA A 45 4.81 -13.79 18.03
N ALA A 46 5.16 -12.54 17.73
CA ALA A 46 4.65 -11.36 18.44
C ALA A 46 3.29 -10.88 17.89
N HIS A 47 2.98 -11.13 16.62
CA HIS A 47 1.90 -10.41 15.96
C HIS A 47 0.70 -11.29 15.51
N ALA A 48 0.86 -12.62 15.44
CA ALA A 48 -0.15 -13.48 14.81
C ALA A 48 -1.52 -13.43 15.50
N GLU A 49 -1.57 -13.39 16.82
CA GLU A 49 -2.80 -13.36 17.60
C GLU A 49 -3.60 -12.09 17.35
N GLU A 50 -2.95 -10.93 17.52
CA GLU A 50 -3.59 -9.63 17.30
C GLU A 50 -4.06 -9.45 15.85
N LEU A 51 -3.22 -9.84 14.88
CA LEU A 51 -3.55 -9.77 13.46
C LEU A 51 -4.68 -10.70 13.06
N TYR A 52 -4.73 -11.93 13.64
CA TYR A 52 -5.85 -12.84 13.41
C TYR A 52 -7.16 -12.23 13.90
N SER A 53 -7.18 -11.73 15.13
CA SER A 53 -8.34 -11.06 15.70
C SER A 53 -8.77 -9.84 14.88
N ALA A 54 -7.82 -9.06 14.38
CA ALA A 54 -8.08 -7.87 13.57
C ALA A 54 -8.71 -8.19 12.20
N GLY A 55 -8.35 -9.34 11.60
CA GLY A 55 -8.81 -9.74 10.26
C GLY A 55 -9.99 -10.73 10.26
N HIS A 56 -10.33 -11.35 11.41
CA HIS A 56 -11.33 -12.43 11.51
C HIS A 56 -12.36 -12.23 12.63
N GLY A 57 -12.30 -11.11 13.35
CA GLY A 57 -13.13 -10.85 14.53
C GLY A 57 -14.64 -10.71 14.25
N SER A 58 -15.07 -10.62 12.99
CA SER A 58 -16.48 -10.57 12.60
C SER A 58 -16.66 -11.01 11.15
N GLY A 59 -17.91 -11.36 10.76
CA GLY A 59 -18.22 -11.68 9.36
C GLY A 59 -17.93 -10.53 8.39
N GLU A 60 -18.06 -9.28 8.81
CA GLU A 60 -17.67 -8.11 8.00
C GLU A 60 -16.16 -8.03 7.82
N ALA A 61 -15.37 -8.37 8.84
CA ALA A 61 -13.91 -8.39 8.74
C ALA A 61 -13.41 -9.39 7.70
N LEU A 62 -14.13 -10.49 7.46
CA LEU A 62 -13.74 -11.48 6.45
C LEU A 62 -13.72 -10.91 5.03
N GLN A 63 -14.47 -9.83 4.73
CA GLN A 63 -14.44 -9.15 3.44
C GLN A 63 -13.08 -8.49 3.12
N ILE A 64 -12.22 -8.32 4.13
CA ILE A 64 -10.84 -7.83 3.93
C ILE A 64 -10.07 -8.75 2.98
N TRP A 65 -10.38 -10.05 2.99
CA TRP A 65 -9.69 -11.09 2.24
C TRP A 65 -10.20 -11.30 0.82
N ASP A 66 -11.29 -10.63 0.39
CA ASP A 66 -11.94 -10.89 -0.89
C ASP A 66 -11.01 -10.68 -2.09
N TYR A 67 -10.15 -9.65 -2.04
CA TYR A 67 -9.23 -9.30 -3.12
C TYR A 67 -7.78 -9.68 -2.87
N LEU A 68 -7.48 -10.27 -1.71
CA LEU A 68 -6.15 -10.75 -1.38
C LEU A 68 -5.96 -12.19 -1.89
N PRO A 69 -4.73 -12.56 -2.29
CA PRO A 69 -4.48 -13.90 -2.85
C PRO A 69 -4.63 -15.01 -1.82
N HIS A 70 -4.59 -14.67 -0.54
CA HIS A 70 -4.68 -15.60 0.58
C HIS A 70 -5.86 -15.27 1.49
N GLY A 71 -6.19 -16.21 2.40
CA GLY A 71 -7.25 -16.05 3.40
C GLY A 71 -8.68 -16.09 2.83
N PRO A 72 -9.71 -15.97 3.70
CA PRO A 72 -9.55 -16.02 5.16
C PRO A 72 -9.06 -17.38 5.66
N TRP A 73 -8.60 -17.46 6.92
CA TRP A 73 -8.19 -18.71 7.59
C TRP A 73 -9.24 -19.14 8.60
N SER A 74 -9.42 -20.45 8.74
CA SER A 74 -10.40 -21.04 9.65
C SER A 74 -10.06 -20.84 11.13
N ASP A 75 -8.77 -20.70 11.43
CA ASP A 75 -8.26 -20.62 12.80
C ASP A 75 -6.94 -19.85 12.87
N GLN A 76 -6.58 -19.43 14.09
CA GLN A 76 -5.37 -18.68 14.37
C GLN A 76 -4.09 -19.46 14.05
N ALA A 77 -4.09 -20.77 14.21
CA ALA A 77 -2.89 -21.58 13.99
C ALA A 77 -2.51 -21.64 12.50
N SER A 78 -3.51 -21.80 11.62
CA SER A 78 -3.33 -21.79 10.18
C SER A 78 -2.89 -20.39 9.69
N PHE A 79 -3.43 -19.31 10.24
CA PHE A 79 -2.99 -17.96 9.97
C PHE A 79 -1.54 -17.71 10.42
N ALA A 80 -1.19 -18.14 11.64
CA ALA A 80 0.18 -18.03 12.15
C ALA A 80 1.19 -18.82 11.31
N ALA A 81 0.80 -20.01 10.83
CA ALA A 81 1.62 -20.79 9.91
C ALA A 81 1.83 -20.04 8.58
N HIS A 82 0.79 -19.40 8.04
CA HIS A 82 0.90 -18.57 6.86
C HIS A 82 1.88 -17.40 7.08
N LEU A 83 1.79 -16.70 8.21
CA LEU A 83 2.71 -15.60 8.52
C LEU A 83 4.17 -16.08 8.62
N ARG A 84 4.41 -17.26 9.23
CA ARG A 84 5.76 -17.85 9.25
C ARG A 84 6.30 -18.12 7.85
N ASN A 85 5.48 -18.67 6.97
CA ASN A 85 5.88 -18.89 5.58
C ASN A 85 6.18 -17.56 4.86
N GLN A 86 5.43 -16.52 5.16
CA GLN A 86 5.68 -15.19 4.59
C GLN A 86 7.00 -14.57 5.05
N THR A 87 7.50 -14.86 6.25
CA THR A 87 8.80 -14.35 6.70
C THR A 87 9.99 -15.04 6.04
N ALA A 88 9.81 -16.22 5.49
CA ALA A 88 10.82 -16.92 4.71
C ALA A 88 11.02 -16.33 3.30
N ASP A 89 10.03 -15.61 2.79
CA ASP A 89 10.12 -14.88 1.52
C ASP A 89 10.88 -13.58 1.74
N LEU A 90 12.09 -13.52 1.18
CA LEU A 90 13.01 -12.39 1.32
C LEU A 90 12.75 -11.27 0.29
N ASP A 91 11.96 -11.55 -0.74
CA ASP A 91 11.66 -10.59 -1.82
C ASP A 91 10.62 -9.54 -1.38
N MET A 92 10.00 -9.75 -0.20
CA MET A 92 9.05 -8.82 0.38
C MET A 92 9.49 -8.38 1.78
N ILE A 93 9.29 -7.09 2.05
CA ILE A 93 9.51 -6.51 3.38
C ILE A 93 8.16 -6.15 3.96
N ARG A 94 7.73 -6.92 4.95
CA ARG A 94 6.40 -6.84 5.54
C ARG A 94 6.41 -6.06 6.84
N PHE A 95 5.45 -5.16 6.98
CA PHE A 95 5.23 -4.36 8.17
C PHE A 95 3.86 -4.63 8.77
N VAL A 96 3.83 -4.74 10.08
CA VAL A 96 2.63 -4.76 10.91
C VAL A 96 2.29 -3.33 11.32
N LEU A 97 1.02 -3.00 11.25
CA LEU A 97 0.51 -1.67 11.50
C LEU A 97 -0.09 -1.59 12.89
N ARG A 98 0.54 -0.79 13.76
CA ARG A 98 0.16 -0.63 15.16
C ARG A 98 -0.27 0.82 15.43
N PRO A 99 -1.58 1.15 15.39
CA PRO A 99 -2.08 2.48 15.71
C PRO A 99 -1.72 2.89 17.13
N ALA A 100 -1.26 4.12 17.32
CA ALA A 100 -0.91 4.65 18.64
C ALA A 100 -2.09 4.71 19.61
N ALA A 101 -3.31 4.89 19.09
CA ALA A 101 -4.53 4.98 19.89
C ALA A 101 -4.92 3.65 20.56
N THR A 102 -4.62 2.50 19.94
CA THR A 102 -4.98 1.18 20.47
C THR A 102 -3.78 0.39 20.94
N GLY A 103 -2.60 0.66 20.41
CA GLY A 103 -1.40 -0.14 20.66
C GLY A 103 -1.47 -1.58 20.15
N THR A 104 -2.51 -1.97 19.39
CA THR A 104 -2.77 -3.33 18.93
C THR A 104 -2.52 -3.47 17.44
N ALA A 105 -1.89 -4.54 16.98
CA ALA A 105 -1.66 -4.80 15.56
C ALA A 105 -3.00 -4.88 14.80
N SER A 106 -3.18 -4.04 13.80
CA SER A 106 -4.46 -3.79 13.17
C SER A 106 -4.44 -3.90 11.63
N GLY A 107 -3.37 -4.44 11.07
CA GLY A 107 -3.22 -4.61 9.63
C GLY A 107 -1.78 -4.82 9.21
N MET A 108 -1.57 -4.93 7.92
CA MET A 108 -0.25 -5.10 7.31
C MET A 108 -0.14 -4.28 6.01
N ALA A 109 1.10 -3.92 5.69
CA ALA A 109 1.50 -3.41 4.39
C ALA A 109 2.93 -3.88 4.10
N SER A 110 3.31 -3.93 2.83
CA SER A 110 4.62 -4.47 2.46
C SER A 110 5.24 -3.68 1.32
N TYR A 111 6.57 -3.69 1.26
CA TYR A 111 7.29 -3.46 0.01
C TYR A 111 7.42 -4.79 -0.72
N MET A 112 7.20 -4.75 -2.02
CA MET A 112 7.32 -5.88 -2.92
C MET A 112 7.80 -5.41 -4.30
N ASP A 113 8.13 -6.36 -5.18
CA ASP A 113 8.67 -6.07 -6.52
C ASP A 113 9.81 -5.05 -6.48
N ILE A 114 10.76 -5.27 -5.55
CA ILE A 114 11.86 -4.34 -5.26
C ILE A 114 12.93 -4.48 -6.34
N ASN A 115 13.03 -3.49 -7.21
CA ASN A 115 14.11 -3.34 -8.18
C ASN A 115 14.96 -2.12 -7.82
N ALA A 116 15.89 -2.31 -6.89
CA ALA A 116 16.75 -1.24 -6.40
C ALA A 116 17.66 -0.66 -7.48
N ARG A 117 18.07 -1.49 -8.46
CA ARG A 117 18.91 -1.05 -9.59
C ARG A 117 18.21 0.04 -10.41
N ASP A 118 16.95 -0.16 -10.74
CA ASP A 118 16.19 0.77 -11.58
C ASP A 118 15.37 1.76 -10.74
N GLY A 119 15.45 1.65 -9.40
CA GLY A 119 14.73 2.52 -8.46
C GLY A 119 13.22 2.35 -8.50
N VAL A 120 12.74 1.11 -8.67
CA VAL A 120 11.31 0.77 -8.75
C VAL A 120 10.92 -0.10 -7.57
N ILE A 121 9.81 0.22 -6.91
CA ILE A 121 9.30 -0.51 -5.75
C ILE A 121 7.77 -0.43 -5.70
N GLU A 122 7.11 -1.45 -5.16
CA GLU A 122 5.67 -1.46 -4.95
C GLU A 122 5.31 -1.45 -3.46
N ILE A 123 4.28 -0.70 -3.10
CA ILE A 123 3.56 -0.89 -1.85
C ILE A 123 2.39 -1.83 -2.12
N GLY A 124 2.42 -3.02 -1.53
CA GLY A 124 1.41 -4.06 -1.74
C GLY A 124 1.15 -4.90 -0.51
N GLY A 125 0.36 -5.97 -0.65
CA GLY A 125 -0.02 -6.82 0.47
C GLY A 125 -0.76 -6.08 1.58
N ILE A 126 -1.49 -5.01 1.22
CA ILE A 126 -2.13 -4.10 2.16
C ILE A 126 -3.46 -4.66 2.61
N TRP A 127 -3.63 -4.73 3.93
CA TRP A 127 -4.95 -4.90 4.53
C TRP A 127 -5.03 -4.17 5.88
N PHE A 128 -6.18 -3.67 6.20
CA PHE A 128 -6.49 -2.93 7.43
C PHE A 128 -7.70 -3.54 8.09
N SER A 129 -7.66 -3.69 9.42
CA SER A 129 -8.85 -3.98 10.22
C SER A 129 -9.96 -2.95 9.96
N LEU A 130 -11.18 -3.29 10.26
CA LEU A 130 -12.32 -2.37 10.10
C LEU A 130 -12.10 -1.05 10.84
N THR A 131 -11.50 -1.11 12.03
CA THR A 131 -11.22 0.07 12.87
C THR A 131 -10.09 0.94 12.34
N LEU A 132 -9.11 0.33 11.62
CA LEU A 132 -8.01 1.07 11.02
C LEU A 132 -8.41 1.72 9.69
N GLN A 133 -9.35 1.14 8.95
CA GLN A 133 -9.84 1.68 7.68
C GLN A 133 -10.33 3.12 7.83
N ARG A 134 -10.08 3.97 6.81
CA ARG A 134 -10.52 5.38 6.75
C ARG A 134 -10.02 6.26 7.90
N SER A 135 -8.97 5.83 8.61
CA SER A 135 -8.38 6.58 9.71
C SER A 135 -7.16 7.40 9.28
N ARG A 136 -6.77 8.35 10.12
CA ARG A 136 -5.51 9.07 9.97
C ARG A 136 -4.31 8.12 10.07
N ALA A 137 -4.38 7.17 10.97
CA ALA A 137 -3.35 6.17 11.16
C ALA A 137 -3.10 5.35 9.89
N ALA A 138 -4.17 4.93 9.18
CA ALA A 138 -4.05 4.22 7.90
C ALA A 138 -3.36 5.07 6.81
N THR A 139 -3.68 6.37 6.75
CA THR A 139 -3.05 7.28 5.79
C THR A 139 -1.59 7.54 6.13
N GLU A 140 -1.29 7.76 7.42
CA GLU A 140 0.09 7.96 7.88
C GLU A 140 0.95 6.71 7.68
N ALA A 141 0.40 5.51 7.83
CA ALA A 141 1.13 4.27 7.55
C ALA A 141 1.67 4.23 6.12
N LEU A 142 0.81 4.53 5.15
CA LEU A 142 1.20 4.54 3.75
C LEU A 142 2.14 5.72 3.44
N PHE A 143 1.92 6.87 4.06
CA PHE A 143 2.83 8.01 3.93
C PHE A 143 4.24 7.70 4.46
N LEU A 144 4.37 7.01 5.57
CA LEU A 144 5.68 6.58 6.11
C LEU A 144 6.42 5.65 5.13
N LEU A 145 5.71 4.72 4.51
CA LEU A 145 6.29 3.86 3.48
C LEU A 145 6.70 4.67 2.24
N LEU A 146 5.84 5.57 1.76
CA LEU A 146 6.16 6.45 0.64
C LEU A 146 7.41 7.29 0.93
N SER A 147 7.46 7.96 2.10
CA SER A 147 8.59 8.81 2.48
C SER A 147 9.89 8.01 2.64
N TYR A 148 9.83 6.83 3.25
CA TYR A 148 11.01 6.00 3.39
C TYR A 148 11.59 5.60 2.04
N ALA A 149 10.78 5.16 1.10
CA ALA A 149 11.25 4.74 -0.20
C ALA A 149 11.69 5.93 -1.08
N MET A 150 10.90 7.00 -1.14
CA MET A 150 11.13 8.11 -2.08
C MET A 150 12.14 9.14 -1.55
N ASP A 151 12.06 9.50 -0.24
CA ASP A 151 12.95 10.51 0.34
C ASP A 151 14.30 9.94 0.77
N GLU A 152 14.29 8.80 1.52
CA GLU A 152 15.52 8.26 2.09
C GLU A 152 16.25 7.34 1.13
N LEU A 153 15.51 6.43 0.46
CA LEU A 153 16.11 5.44 -0.44
C LEU A 153 16.21 5.91 -1.90
N ARG A 154 15.60 7.05 -2.23
CA ARG A 154 15.66 7.67 -3.56
C ARG A 154 15.16 6.76 -4.68
N TYR A 155 14.07 6.02 -4.43
CA TYR A 155 13.36 5.31 -5.48
C TYR A 155 12.70 6.30 -6.43
N ARG A 156 12.78 6.01 -7.73
CA ARG A 156 12.24 6.89 -8.80
C ARG A 156 10.79 6.62 -9.11
N ARG A 157 10.32 5.42 -8.75
CA ARG A 157 8.96 4.98 -9.06
C ARG A 157 8.42 4.15 -7.92
N MET A 158 7.34 4.62 -7.33
CA MET A 158 6.51 3.86 -6.42
C MET A 158 5.31 3.30 -7.18
N GLN A 159 5.10 2.00 -7.10
CA GLN A 159 3.98 1.32 -7.72
C GLN A 159 2.88 0.97 -6.72
N TRP A 160 1.65 0.88 -7.24
CA TRP A 160 0.49 0.32 -6.57
C TRP A 160 -0.32 -0.45 -7.58
N ARG A 161 -0.64 -1.70 -7.29
CA ARG A 161 -1.54 -2.49 -8.12
C ARG A 161 -2.62 -3.16 -7.27
N CYS A 162 -3.81 -3.29 -7.84
CA CYS A 162 -4.91 -3.97 -7.19
C CYS A 162 -5.81 -4.67 -8.21
N ASN A 163 -6.69 -5.55 -7.71
CA ASN A 163 -7.77 -6.07 -8.55
C ASN A 163 -8.59 -4.89 -9.09
N ALA A 164 -8.85 -4.88 -10.39
CA ALA A 164 -9.59 -3.81 -11.07
C ALA A 164 -11.02 -3.63 -10.52
N LEU A 165 -11.57 -4.64 -9.85
CA LEU A 165 -12.86 -4.59 -9.17
C LEU A 165 -12.77 -4.07 -7.71
N ASN A 166 -11.57 -3.86 -7.17
CA ASN A 166 -11.38 -3.38 -5.80
C ASN A 166 -11.44 -1.84 -5.74
N ASP A 167 -12.63 -1.28 -5.78
CA ASP A 167 -12.84 0.17 -5.73
C ASP A 167 -12.25 0.81 -4.46
N LYS A 168 -12.25 0.11 -3.32
CA LYS A 168 -11.64 0.61 -2.08
C LYS A 168 -10.14 0.86 -2.26
N SER A 169 -9.43 -0.07 -2.89
CA SER A 169 -8.00 0.05 -3.16
C SER A 169 -7.70 1.09 -4.25
N ARG A 170 -8.48 1.12 -5.34
CA ARG A 170 -8.37 2.12 -6.40
C ARG A 170 -8.55 3.54 -5.86
N ASN A 171 -9.58 3.75 -5.03
CA ASN A 171 -9.84 5.03 -4.38
C ASN A 171 -8.72 5.42 -3.40
N ALA A 172 -8.13 4.46 -2.68
CA ALA A 172 -7.00 4.71 -1.79
C ALA A 172 -5.77 5.18 -2.57
N ALA A 173 -5.42 4.50 -3.68
CA ALA A 173 -4.31 4.90 -4.53
C ALA A 173 -4.47 6.34 -5.04
N ARG A 174 -5.64 6.67 -5.63
CA ARG A 174 -5.91 8.03 -6.14
C ARG A 174 -5.83 9.10 -5.05
N ARG A 175 -6.40 8.82 -3.88
CA ARG A 175 -6.36 9.74 -2.74
C ARG A 175 -4.94 10.02 -2.24
N LEU A 176 -4.04 9.06 -2.39
CA LEU A 176 -2.62 9.20 -2.04
C LEU A 176 -1.77 9.83 -3.16
N GLY A 177 -2.40 10.24 -4.26
CA GLY A 177 -1.71 10.90 -5.37
C GLY A 177 -1.17 9.96 -6.44
N PHE A 178 -1.40 8.64 -6.34
CA PHE A 178 -1.02 7.73 -7.41
C PHE A 178 -1.84 8.00 -8.68
N ARG A 179 -1.18 8.05 -9.81
CA ARG A 179 -1.80 8.18 -11.13
C ARG A 179 -2.09 6.83 -11.73
N PHE A 180 -3.29 6.67 -12.30
CA PHE A 180 -3.72 5.49 -13.01
C PHE A 180 -2.98 5.36 -14.35
N GLU A 181 -2.44 4.18 -14.65
CA GLU A 181 -1.70 3.92 -15.89
C GLU A 181 -2.42 2.95 -16.83
N GLY A 182 -3.31 2.12 -16.30
CA GLY A 182 -4.07 1.19 -17.15
C GLY A 182 -4.51 -0.07 -16.43
N ILE A 183 -5.17 -0.94 -17.17
CA ILE A 183 -5.61 -2.26 -16.71
C ILE A 183 -4.90 -3.34 -17.52
N PHE A 184 -4.28 -4.29 -16.84
CA PHE A 184 -3.82 -5.52 -17.43
C PHE A 184 -4.94 -6.55 -17.34
N TYR A 185 -5.54 -6.87 -18.47
CA TYR A 185 -6.62 -7.84 -18.56
C TYR A 185 -6.07 -9.27 -18.47
N ASN A 186 -6.82 -10.18 -17.85
CA ASN A 186 -6.42 -11.58 -17.64
C ASN A 186 -5.02 -11.73 -17.02
N HIS A 187 -4.64 -10.80 -16.12
CA HIS A 187 -3.28 -10.69 -15.63
C HIS A 187 -2.90 -11.81 -14.66
N MET A 188 -3.84 -12.24 -13.83
CA MET A 188 -3.58 -13.25 -12.80
C MET A 188 -4.79 -14.16 -12.61
N ILE A 189 -4.54 -15.34 -12.02
CA ILE A 189 -5.59 -16.18 -11.44
C ILE A 189 -5.47 -16.12 -9.93
N VAL A 190 -6.50 -15.65 -9.25
CA VAL A 190 -6.54 -15.52 -7.79
C VAL A 190 -7.74 -16.26 -7.25
N LYS A 191 -7.54 -17.22 -6.34
CA LYS A 191 -8.60 -18.07 -5.78
C LYS A 191 -9.50 -18.69 -6.84
N GLY A 192 -8.89 -19.18 -7.94
CA GLY A 192 -9.60 -19.81 -9.07
C GLY A 192 -10.39 -18.85 -9.96
N ARG A 193 -10.22 -17.54 -9.79
CA ARG A 193 -10.93 -16.52 -10.58
C ARG A 193 -9.95 -15.66 -11.37
N ASN A 194 -10.40 -15.19 -12.53
CA ASN A 194 -9.66 -14.21 -13.31
C ASN A 194 -9.51 -12.91 -12.49
N ARG A 195 -8.32 -12.32 -12.52
CA ARG A 195 -8.02 -11.03 -11.96
C ARG A 195 -7.44 -10.11 -13.03
N ASP A 196 -8.21 -9.12 -13.42
CA ASP A 196 -7.71 -7.95 -14.11
C ASP A 196 -7.06 -7.02 -13.09
N THR A 197 -5.90 -6.45 -13.42
CA THR A 197 -5.13 -5.65 -12.48
C THR A 197 -5.05 -4.21 -12.94
N ALA A 198 -5.52 -3.30 -12.09
CA ALA A 198 -5.34 -1.86 -12.26
C ALA A 198 -3.98 -1.43 -11.72
N TRP A 199 -3.24 -0.67 -12.53
CA TRP A 199 -1.89 -0.19 -12.24
C TRP A 199 -1.88 1.32 -12.00
N TYR A 200 -1.11 1.70 -10.99
CA TYR A 200 -0.92 3.09 -10.57
C TYR A 200 0.55 3.33 -10.19
N SER A 201 1.00 4.57 -10.30
CA SER A 201 2.33 4.94 -9.84
C SER A 201 2.41 6.40 -9.36
N ILE A 202 3.46 6.66 -8.56
CA ILE A 202 4.00 7.98 -8.26
C ILE A 202 5.44 7.99 -8.76
N LEU A 203 5.85 9.03 -9.46
CA LEU A 203 7.24 9.24 -9.89
C LEU A 203 7.96 10.21 -8.95
N ASP A 204 9.28 10.19 -9.01
CA ASP A 204 10.15 11.01 -8.16
C ASP A 204 9.95 12.51 -8.35
N ASP A 205 9.69 12.96 -9.59
CA ASP A 205 9.38 14.35 -9.91
C ASP A 205 8.01 14.80 -9.40
N GLU A 206 7.05 13.89 -9.22
CA GLU A 206 5.71 14.16 -8.68
C GLU A 206 5.67 14.13 -7.14
N TRP A 207 6.60 13.40 -6.54
CA TRP A 207 6.58 13.13 -5.10
C TRP A 207 6.65 14.40 -4.21
N PRO A 208 7.46 15.44 -4.50
CA PRO A 208 7.53 16.61 -3.64
C PRO A 208 6.19 17.32 -3.43
N GLU A 209 5.38 17.44 -4.49
CA GLU A 209 4.04 18.03 -4.42
C GLU A 209 3.08 17.14 -3.63
N ILE A 210 3.03 15.84 -3.96
CA ILE A 210 2.19 14.84 -3.29
C ILE A 210 2.53 14.78 -1.80
N ARG A 211 3.82 14.76 -1.46
CA ARG A 211 4.30 14.77 -0.08
C ARG A 211 3.76 15.99 0.69
N SER A 212 3.87 17.17 0.11
CA SER A 212 3.39 18.42 0.72
C SER A 212 1.88 18.37 1.01
N ILE A 213 1.08 17.86 0.07
CA ILE A 213 -0.37 17.70 0.23
C ILE A 213 -0.71 16.76 1.37
N ILE A 214 -0.06 15.57 1.44
CA ILE A 214 -0.33 14.59 2.49
C ILE A 214 0.11 15.13 3.86
N GLN A 215 1.26 15.79 3.95
CA GLN A 215 1.75 16.41 5.19
C GLN A 215 0.82 17.53 5.67
N GLY A 216 0.37 18.40 4.79
CA GLY A 216 -0.60 19.45 5.12
C GLY A 216 -1.90 18.89 5.70
N TRP A 217 -2.39 17.78 5.14
CA TRP A 217 -3.56 17.10 5.69
C TRP A 217 -3.32 16.49 7.07
N SER A 218 -2.13 15.95 7.34
CA SER A 218 -1.82 15.34 8.65
C SER A 218 -1.80 16.36 9.79
N THR A 219 -1.54 17.62 9.48
CA THR A 219 -1.49 18.74 10.45
C THR A 219 -2.85 19.41 10.68
N THR A 220 -3.79 19.32 9.73
CA THR A 220 -5.12 19.89 9.86
C THR A 220 -6.03 19.05 10.75
N ARG A 221 -6.95 19.70 11.49
CA ARG A 221 -7.93 19.04 12.37
C ARG A 221 -8.99 18.21 11.63
N THR A 222 -9.05 18.30 10.30
CA THR A 222 -10.08 17.66 9.46
C THR A 222 -9.73 16.21 9.18
N SER A 223 -10.69 15.31 9.36
CA SER A 223 -10.49 13.86 9.37
C SER A 223 -10.48 13.17 8.00
N ILE A 224 -10.61 13.90 6.89
CA ILE A 224 -10.71 13.33 5.54
C ILE A 224 -9.80 14.12 4.59
N LEU A 225 -8.86 13.45 3.93
CA LEU A 225 -8.22 14.00 2.72
C LEU A 225 -9.33 14.29 1.71
N PRO A 226 -9.42 15.50 1.15
CA PRO A 226 -10.36 15.77 0.06
C PRO A 226 -10.08 14.74 -1.04
N ALA A 227 -11.15 14.13 -1.55
CA ALA A 227 -11.03 13.37 -2.79
C ALA A 227 -10.42 14.31 -3.81
N ASN A 228 -9.29 13.93 -4.38
CA ASN A 228 -8.73 14.65 -5.51
C ASN A 228 -9.83 14.63 -6.58
N GLN A 229 -10.52 15.76 -6.76
CA GLN A 229 -11.58 15.86 -7.76
C GLN A 229 -10.89 15.66 -9.10
N GLY A 230 -11.15 14.49 -9.67
CA GLY A 230 -10.54 14.02 -10.89
C GLY A 230 -10.51 15.09 -11.97
N GLY A 231 -9.37 15.21 -12.63
CA GLY A 231 -9.36 15.78 -13.95
C GLY A 231 -8.61 17.08 -14.17
N HIS A 232 -7.64 17.45 -13.37
CA HIS A 232 -6.62 18.35 -13.87
C HIS A 232 -5.33 17.57 -14.08
N CYS A 233 -5.14 17.08 -15.30
CA CYS A 233 -3.82 16.82 -15.85
C CYS A 233 -3.08 18.16 -15.75
N LEU A 234 -2.21 18.33 -14.78
CA LEU A 234 -1.30 19.45 -14.77
C LEU A 234 -0.47 19.38 -16.06
N ARG A 235 -0.50 20.47 -16.81
CA ARG A 235 0.23 20.63 -18.08
C ARG A 235 1.72 20.71 -17.83
#